data_289cdae898a03944b55c927c5f5a449a
#
_entry.id   289cdae898a03944b55c927c5f5a449a
#
_cell.length_a   1.000
_cell.length_b   1.000
_cell.length_c   1.000
_cell.angle_alpha   90.00
_cell.angle_beta   90.00
_cell.angle_gamma   90.00
#
_symmetry.space_group_name_H-M   'P 1'
#
loop_
_entity.id
_entity.type
_entity.pdbx_description
1 polymer ?
#
loop_
_entity_poly.entity_id
_entity_poly.type
_entity_poly.pdbx_seq_one_letter_code
_entity_poly.pdbx_strand_id
1 'polypeptide(L)'
;MPIVPGKVDMYVCGITAYDYCHVGHARFMVVFDLVRRWLAASGFAVTYVRNITDIDDKIIKRAAENHESIDALTNRFVRAMDEDAGALGVLKPDFEPRATDNVPQMIALIQQLVDKGIAYQARNGDVYYSVRRFPGYGKLSGKSLDELQAGERVEVDVSKRDPLDFVLWKSAKPEEPAWDSPWGKGRPGWHIECSAMSERYLGEHFDIHGGGQDLQFPHHENEIAQSEGAHGHAFVNYWMHNGFVQRDNEKMSKSLGNFFTVREVLEKYRPEVVRFFIARAHYRSPLNYSDQHLDDANSALTSLYTALKAVPAKAAAIDWNFPQARRFRDAMDDDFNTPEAFAVLFELANEVNRSRSVTAASLLRSLGGVLGLLDDDQFLQRAAGARLKEGSDTSQGSATVAYTPETIEGLIAARNAARKGKNFAESDRIRDELLAAGIILEDGPSGTTWRRR
;
A
#
# COMPACT_ATOMS: atom_id res chain seq x y z
N MET A 1 1.76 -23.90 6.22
CA MET A 1 0.99 -24.40 5.06
C MET A 1 -0.40 -23.80 5.13
N PRO A 2 -1.05 -23.48 4.01
CA PRO A 2 -2.40 -22.93 4.03
C PRO A 2 -3.40 -23.95 4.58
N ILE A 3 -4.51 -23.45 5.13
CA ILE A 3 -5.60 -24.26 5.69
C ILE A 3 -6.19 -25.18 4.60
N VAL A 4 -6.41 -24.61 3.41
CA VAL A 4 -6.87 -25.36 2.23
C VAL A 4 -5.71 -25.48 1.24
N PRO A 5 -5.25 -26.70 0.90
CA PRO A 5 -4.15 -26.87 -0.04
C PRO A 5 -4.37 -26.11 -1.36
N GLY A 6 -3.37 -25.32 -1.77
CA GLY A 6 -3.42 -24.53 -2.99
C GLY A 6 -4.22 -23.23 -2.91
N LYS A 7 -4.84 -22.91 -1.77
CA LYS A 7 -5.59 -21.68 -1.53
C LYS A 7 -5.00 -20.90 -0.34
N VAL A 8 -4.97 -19.59 -0.43
CA VAL A 8 -4.58 -18.70 0.67
C VAL A 8 -5.66 -17.64 0.85
N ASP A 9 -6.21 -17.56 2.06
CA ASP A 9 -7.17 -16.53 2.46
C ASP A 9 -6.43 -15.46 3.29
N MET A 10 -6.45 -14.21 2.80
CA MET A 10 -5.70 -13.09 3.37
C MET A 10 -6.62 -11.90 3.66
N TYR A 11 -6.62 -11.45 4.90
CA TYR A 11 -7.27 -10.21 5.33
C TYR A 11 -6.22 -9.14 5.68
N VAL A 12 -6.41 -7.91 5.23
CA VAL A 12 -5.52 -6.79 5.58
C VAL A 12 -6.37 -5.63 6.07
N CYS A 13 -6.06 -5.12 7.26
CA CYS A 13 -6.70 -3.91 7.77
C CYS A 13 -6.45 -2.75 6.81
N GLY A 14 -7.55 -2.15 6.36
CA GLY A 14 -7.54 -1.07 5.39
C GLY A 14 -7.41 0.32 6.02
N ILE A 15 -8.01 1.31 5.39
CA ILE A 15 -7.91 2.70 5.83
C ILE A 15 -9.19 3.18 6.52
N THR A 16 -9.03 4.21 7.37
CA THR A 16 -10.13 5.06 7.82
C THR A 16 -10.31 6.21 6.82
N ALA A 17 -11.46 6.26 6.15
CA ALA A 17 -11.71 7.09 4.97
C ALA A 17 -12.09 8.55 5.33
N TYR A 18 -11.16 9.32 5.93
CA TYR A 18 -11.41 10.71 6.35
C TYR A 18 -10.45 11.74 5.74
N ASP A 19 -9.41 11.30 5.04
CA ASP A 19 -8.38 12.16 4.43
C ASP A 19 -7.64 11.44 3.30
N TYR A 20 -6.84 12.18 2.51
CA TYR A 20 -6.00 11.61 1.46
C TYR A 20 -4.98 10.61 2.00
N CYS A 21 -4.66 9.61 1.17
CA CYS A 21 -3.63 8.63 1.48
C CYS A 21 -2.25 9.29 1.54
N HIS A 22 -1.49 8.98 2.58
CA HIS A 22 -0.08 9.36 2.71
C HIS A 22 0.85 8.19 2.34
N VAL A 23 2.15 8.45 2.25
CA VAL A 23 3.16 7.44 1.87
C VAL A 23 3.12 6.19 2.75
N GLY A 24 2.73 6.31 4.03
CA GLY A 24 2.51 5.16 4.92
C GLY A 24 1.38 4.25 4.44
N HIS A 25 0.28 4.84 3.91
CA HIS A 25 -0.80 4.07 3.28
C HIS A 25 -0.33 3.42 1.97
N ALA A 26 0.42 4.15 1.13
CA ALA A 26 1.01 3.58 -0.08
C ALA A 26 1.87 2.36 0.25
N ARG A 27 2.63 2.43 1.36
CA ARG A 27 3.51 1.34 1.77
C ARG A 27 2.73 0.06 2.06
N PHE A 28 1.71 0.09 2.92
CA PHE A 28 0.99 -1.14 3.22
C PHE A 28 0.26 -1.68 1.98
N MET A 29 -0.32 -0.82 1.16
CA MET A 29 -1.00 -1.24 -0.08
C MET A 29 -0.04 -1.94 -1.05
N VAL A 30 1.15 -1.39 -1.28
CA VAL A 30 2.17 -1.99 -2.16
C VAL A 30 2.73 -3.28 -1.57
N VAL A 31 3.01 -3.31 -0.26
CA VAL A 31 3.55 -4.51 0.41
C VAL A 31 2.58 -5.69 0.27
N PHE A 32 1.30 -5.52 0.62
CA PHE A 32 0.34 -6.62 0.53
C PHE A 32 -0.06 -6.97 -0.92
N ASP A 33 0.07 -6.04 -1.86
CA ASP A 33 0.00 -6.34 -3.30
C ASP A 33 1.18 -7.23 -3.74
N LEU A 34 2.39 -6.97 -3.26
CA LEU A 34 3.56 -7.83 -3.52
C LEU A 34 3.38 -9.24 -2.95
N VAL A 35 2.89 -9.34 -1.71
CA VAL A 35 2.57 -10.63 -1.07
C VAL A 35 1.55 -11.40 -1.91
N ARG A 36 0.44 -10.75 -2.28
CA ARG A 36 -0.59 -11.36 -3.13
C ARG A 36 -0.04 -11.83 -4.47
N ARG A 37 0.75 -10.97 -5.15
CA ARG A 37 1.36 -11.31 -6.45
C ARG A 37 2.32 -12.48 -6.34
N TRP A 38 3.15 -12.51 -5.29
CA TRP A 38 4.07 -13.63 -5.09
C TRP A 38 3.35 -14.94 -4.81
N LEU A 39 2.37 -14.93 -3.92
CA LEU A 39 1.55 -16.12 -3.64
C LEU A 39 0.87 -16.65 -4.91
N ALA A 40 0.30 -15.76 -5.73
CA ALA A 40 -0.30 -16.14 -7.01
C ALA A 40 0.73 -16.68 -8.00
N ALA A 41 1.92 -16.06 -8.11
CA ALA A 41 3.02 -16.55 -8.96
C ALA A 41 3.56 -17.89 -8.49
N SER A 42 3.45 -18.21 -7.19
CA SER A 42 3.80 -19.50 -6.58
C SER A 42 2.70 -20.56 -6.77
N GLY A 43 1.59 -20.22 -7.46
CA GLY A 43 0.53 -21.17 -7.81
C GLY A 43 -0.62 -21.25 -6.81
N PHE A 44 -0.69 -20.37 -5.82
CA PHE A 44 -1.83 -20.31 -4.90
C PHE A 44 -2.99 -19.49 -5.48
N ALA A 45 -4.22 -19.99 -5.28
CA ALA A 45 -5.43 -19.18 -5.43
C ALA A 45 -5.57 -18.28 -4.18
N VAL A 46 -5.42 -16.97 -4.34
CA VAL A 46 -5.46 -16.01 -3.23
C VAL A 46 -6.81 -15.33 -3.17
N THR A 47 -7.49 -15.40 -2.02
CA THR A 47 -8.64 -14.54 -1.71
C THR A 47 -8.13 -13.39 -0.84
N TYR A 48 -8.16 -12.17 -1.37
CA TYR A 48 -7.67 -10.98 -0.67
C TYR A 48 -8.82 -10.06 -0.26
N VAL A 49 -8.98 -9.84 1.04
CA VAL A 49 -9.95 -8.92 1.63
C VAL A 49 -9.25 -7.75 2.27
N ARG A 50 -9.68 -6.52 1.96
CA ARG A 50 -9.22 -5.30 2.60
C ARG A 50 -10.43 -4.43 2.96
N ASN A 51 -10.60 -4.09 4.22
CA ASN A 51 -11.76 -3.31 4.63
C ASN A 51 -11.59 -1.80 4.40
N ILE A 52 -12.72 -1.12 4.48
CA ILE A 52 -12.80 0.34 4.60
C ILE A 52 -13.54 0.65 5.90
N THR A 53 -12.86 1.34 6.81
CA THR A 53 -13.51 1.96 7.97
C THR A 53 -14.15 3.27 7.52
N ASP A 54 -15.47 3.27 7.38
CA ASP A 54 -16.28 4.42 6.95
C ASP A 54 -17.15 5.00 8.08
N ILE A 55 -16.92 4.56 9.32
CA ILE A 55 -17.51 5.11 10.55
C ILE A 55 -16.48 5.11 11.68
N ASP A 56 -16.09 6.30 12.15
CA ASP A 56 -15.11 6.52 13.22
C ASP A 56 -15.25 7.93 13.77
N ASP A 57 -14.75 8.18 14.99
CA ASP A 57 -14.74 9.52 15.59
C ASP A 57 -14.08 10.59 14.70
N LYS A 58 -12.99 10.22 13.99
CA LYS A 58 -12.28 11.14 13.08
C LYS A 58 -13.12 11.48 11.85
N ILE A 59 -13.88 10.51 11.34
CA ILE A 59 -14.79 10.70 10.20
C ILE A 59 -15.92 11.64 10.60
N ILE A 60 -16.58 11.40 11.75
CA ILE A 60 -17.67 12.22 12.28
C ILE A 60 -17.19 13.67 12.47
N LYS A 61 -16.05 13.84 13.13
CA LYS A 61 -15.45 15.16 13.36
C LYS A 61 -15.14 15.87 12.04
N ARG A 62 -14.50 15.19 11.08
CA ARG A 62 -14.10 15.77 9.79
C ARG A 62 -15.30 16.14 8.93
N ALA A 63 -16.36 15.33 8.93
CA ALA A 63 -17.59 15.62 8.22
C ALA A 63 -18.27 16.88 8.80
N ALA A 64 -18.31 17.01 10.12
CA ALA A 64 -18.84 18.21 10.79
C ALA A 64 -18.01 19.46 10.48
N GLU A 65 -16.67 19.38 10.52
CA GLU A 65 -15.76 20.48 10.15
C GLU A 65 -15.97 20.94 8.70
N ASN A 66 -16.23 20.00 7.79
CA ASN A 66 -16.43 20.29 6.37
C ASN A 66 -17.88 20.64 6.01
N HIS A 67 -18.82 20.58 6.97
CA HIS A 67 -20.26 20.79 6.74
C HIS A 67 -20.83 19.85 5.66
N GLU A 68 -20.42 18.60 5.66
CA GLU A 68 -20.87 17.57 4.71
C GLU A 68 -21.33 16.30 5.43
N SER A 69 -22.07 15.42 4.72
CA SER A 69 -22.45 14.13 5.28
C SER A 69 -21.24 13.18 5.34
N ILE A 70 -21.29 12.24 6.29
CA ILE A 70 -20.27 11.18 6.42
C ILE A 70 -20.14 10.39 5.13
N ASP A 71 -21.25 10.06 4.46
CA ASP A 71 -21.25 9.34 3.19
C ASP A 71 -20.56 10.14 2.07
N ALA A 72 -20.79 11.44 1.99
CA ALA A 72 -20.12 12.30 1.00
C ALA A 72 -18.62 12.36 1.24
N LEU A 73 -18.21 12.54 2.51
CA LEU A 73 -16.82 12.54 2.93
C LEU A 73 -16.12 11.22 2.59
N THR A 74 -16.65 10.11 3.08
CA THR A 74 -16.03 8.78 2.94
C THR A 74 -15.98 8.33 1.49
N ASN A 75 -17.07 8.52 0.72
CA ASN A 75 -17.07 8.22 -0.71
C ASN A 75 -16.03 9.02 -1.51
N ARG A 76 -15.76 10.27 -1.13
CA ARG A 76 -14.71 11.08 -1.76
C ARG A 76 -13.33 10.49 -1.48
N PHE A 77 -13.02 10.16 -0.22
CA PHE A 77 -11.70 9.65 0.15
C PHE A 77 -11.46 8.20 -0.27
N VAL A 78 -12.51 7.37 -0.35
CA VAL A 78 -12.41 6.02 -0.95
C VAL A 78 -12.06 6.12 -2.43
N ARG A 79 -12.72 6.99 -3.20
CA ARG A 79 -12.34 7.21 -4.61
C ARG A 79 -10.91 7.71 -4.74
N ALA A 80 -10.50 8.64 -3.89
CA ALA A 80 -9.12 9.15 -3.88
C ALA A 80 -8.10 8.04 -3.56
N MET A 81 -8.41 7.14 -2.61
CA MET A 81 -7.59 5.96 -2.31
C MET A 81 -7.48 5.03 -3.52
N ASP A 82 -8.60 4.73 -4.18
CA ASP A 82 -8.63 3.87 -5.37
C ASP A 82 -7.77 4.43 -6.52
N GLU A 83 -7.85 5.76 -6.74
CA GLU A 83 -7.02 6.45 -7.73
C GLU A 83 -5.53 6.37 -7.36
N ASP A 84 -5.18 6.62 -6.10
CA ASP A 84 -3.80 6.58 -5.61
C ASP A 84 -3.23 5.14 -5.66
N ALA A 85 -4.01 4.15 -5.23
CA ALA A 85 -3.63 2.73 -5.30
C ALA A 85 -3.47 2.25 -6.75
N GLY A 86 -4.42 2.60 -7.62
CA GLY A 86 -4.37 2.28 -9.04
C GLY A 86 -3.16 2.91 -9.74
N ALA A 87 -2.83 4.16 -9.43
CA ALA A 87 -1.64 4.82 -9.95
C ALA A 87 -0.35 4.06 -9.58
N LEU A 88 -0.28 3.54 -8.34
CA LEU A 88 0.84 2.73 -7.86
C LEU A 88 0.83 1.28 -8.39
N GLY A 89 -0.10 0.91 -9.26
CA GLY A 89 -0.21 -0.44 -9.82
C GLY A 89 -0.65 -1.49 -8.80
N VAL A 90 -1.29 -1.08 -7.70
CA VAL A 90 -1.86 -1.98 -6.71
C VAL A 90 -3.12 -2.63 -7.29
N LEU A 91 -3.21 -3.94 -7.22
CA LEU A 91 -4.39 -4.70 -7.66
C LEU A 91 -5.55 -4.47 -6.68
N LYS A 92 -6.76 -4.35 -7.21
CA LYS A 92 -7.96 -4.29 -6.37
C LYS A 92 -8.08 -5.58 -5.54
N PRO A 93 -8.50 -5.48 -4.25
CA PRO A 93 -8.82 -6.66 -3.47
C PRO A 93 -10.02 -7.40 -4.08
N ASP A 94 -10.17 -8.69 -3.76
CA ASP A 94 -11.32 -9.48 -4.21
C ASP A 94 -12.60 -9.02 -3.51
N PHE A 95 -12.46 -8.62 -2.23
CA PHE A 95 -13.54 -7.99 -1.46
C PHE A 95 -13.00 -6.75 -0.73
N GLU A 96 -13.79 -5.68 -0.73
CA GLU A 96 -13.48 -4.44 -0.04
C GLU A 96 -14.69 -3.97 0.78
N PRO A 97 -15.00 -4.71 1.89
CA PRO A 97 -16.17 -4.43 2.70
C PRO A 97 -16.06 -3.11 3.44
N ARG A 98 -17.19 -2.39 3.56
CA ARG A 98 -17.34 -1.22 4.42
C ARG A 98 -17.83 -1.63 5.81
N ALA A 99 -17.35 -0.93 6.84
CA ALA A 99 -17.78 -1.18 8.21
C ALA A 99 -19.30 -0.99 8.37
N THR A 100 -19.87 0.05 7.77
CA THR A 100 -21.31 0.35 7.85
C THR A 100 -22.20 -0.72 7.25
N ASP A 101 -21.73 -1.46 6.24
CA ASP A 101 -22.48 -2.58 5.61
C ASP A 101 -22.39 -3.88 6.42
N ASN A 102 -21.59 -3.90 7.50
CA ASN A 102 -21.30 -5.10 8.29
C ASN A 102 -21.71 -4.97 9.77
N VAL A 103 -22.47 -3.93 10.12
CA VAL A 103 -22.92 -3.71 11.51
C VAL A 103 -23.73 -4.89 12.09
N PRO A 104 -24.62 -5.56 11.35
CA PRO A 104 -25.30 -6.76 11.88
C PRO A 104 -24.36 -7.88 12.30
N GLN A 105 -23.25 -8.11 11.57
CA GLN A 105 -22.24 -9.11 11.89
C GLN A 105 -21.46 -8.71 13.15
N MET A 106 -21.14 -7.42 13.29
CA MET A 106 -20.49 -6.90 14.50
C MET A 106 -21.39 -7.10 15.72
N ILE A 107 -22.68 -6.78 15.63
CA ILE A 107 -23.65 -7.00 16.70
C ILE A 107 -23.72 -8.48 17.08
N ALA A 108 -23.77 -9.37 16.10
CA ALA A 108 -23.82 -10.82 16.33
C ALA A 108 -22.56 -11.32 17.07
N LEU A 109 -21.37 -10.87 16.65
CA LEU A 109 -20.10 -11.24 17.30
C LEU A 109 -20.02 -10.68 18.74
N ILE A 110 -20.44 -9.44 18.95
CA ILE A 110 -20.51 -8.84 20.29
C ILE A 110 -21.48 -9.62 21.19
N GLN A 111 -22.63 -10.04 20.65
CA GLN A 111 -23.62 -10.82 21.41
C GLN A 111 -23.03 -12.16 21.88
N GLN A 112 -22.28 -12.86 21.00
CA GLN A 112 -21.60 -14.09 21.39
C GLN A 112 -20.62 -13.86 22.58
N LEU A 113 -19.86 -12.74 22.54
CA LEU A 113 -18.94 -12.39 23.63
C LEU A 113 -19.68 -12.05 24.92
N VAL A 114 -20.83 -11.39 24.85
CA VAL A 114 -21.67 -11.09 26.00
C VAL A 114 -22.26 -12.38 26.60
N ASP A 115 -22.79 -13.28 25.78
CA ASP A 115 -23.37 -14.55 26.21
C ASP A 115 -22.33 -15.46 26.88
N LYS A 116 -21.07 -15.37 26.47
CA LYS A 116 -19.92 -16.06 27.09
C LYS A 116 -19.39 -15.35 28.34
N GLY A 117 -19.94 -14.20 28.69
CA GLY A 117 -19.48 -13.40 29.83
C GLY A 117 -18.09 -12.76 29.66
N ILE A 118 -17.61 -12.70 28.41
CA ILE A 118 -16.33 -12.05 28.03
C ILE A 118 -16.52 -10.56 27.79
N ALA A 119 -17.73 -10.15 27.42
CA ALA A 119 -18.11 -8.74 27.27
C ALA A 119 -19.25 -8.39 28.25
N TYR A 120 -19.43 -7.10 28.50
CA TYR A 120 -20.48 -6.61 29.41
C TYR A 120 -20.96 -5.22 28.99
N GLN A 121 -22.25 -4.95 29.19
CA GLN A 121 -22.80 -3.61 29.10
C GLN A 121 -22.51 -2.81 30.37
N ALA A 122 -22.01 -1.60 30.21
CA ALA A 122 -21.75 -0.66 31.29
C ALA A 122 -22.94 0.26 31.55
N ARG A 123 -22.88 1.06 32.63
CA ARG A 123 -23.98 1.97 33.03
C ARG A 123 -24.21 3.10 32.05
N ASN A 124 -23.19 3.51 31.27
CA ASN A 124 -23.28 4.52 30.22
C ASN A 124 -23.92 3.98 28.92
N GLY A 125 -24.26 2.69 28.88
CA GLY A 125 -24.85 2.02 27.71
C GLY A 125 -23.82 1.42 26.76
N ASP A 126 -22.53 1.72 26.89
CA ASP A 126 -21.47 1.11 26.09
C ASP A 126 -21.31 -0.39 26.43
N VAL A 127 -20.82 -1.16 25.45
CA VAL A 127 -20.41 -2.55 25.68
C VAL A 127 -18.90 -2.63 25.60
N TYR A 128 -18.30 -3.20 26.65
CA TYR A 128 -16.84 -3.35 26.75
C TYR A 128 -16.45 -4.83 26.72
N TYR A 129 -15.30 -5.13 26.11
CA TYR A 129 -14.60 -6.39 26.23
C TYR A 129 -13.84 -6.44 27.55
N SER A 130 -13.95 -7.53 28.29
CA SER A 130 -13.23 -7.73 29.55
C SER A 130 -11.90 -8.41 29.30
N VAL A 131 -10.82 -7.63 29.20
CA VAL A 131 -9.49 -8.10 28.80
C VAL A 131 -8.98 -9.22 29.69
N ARG A 132 -9.18 -9.14 31.00
CA ARG A 132 -8.76 -10.19 31.97
C ARG A 132 -9.48 -11.52 31.81
N ARG A 133 -10.58 -11.58 31.05
CA ARG A 133 -11.29 -12.83 30.73
C ARG A 133 -10.65 -13.60 29.59
N PHE A 134 -9.68 -13.01 28.90
CA PHE A 134 -8.92 -13.67 27.82
C PHE A 134 -7.47 -13.93 28.26
N PRO A 135 -7.13 -15.15 28.71
CA PRO A 135 -5.81 -15.48 29.27
C PRO A 135 -4.64 -15.27 28.27
N GLY A 136 -4.94 -15.29 26.97
CA GLY A 136 -3.95 -15.12 25.91
C GLY A 136 -3.70 -13.66 25.48
N TYR A 137 -4.26 -12.67 26.19
CA TYR A 137 -4.07 -11.27 25.81
C TYR A 137 -2.61 -10.84 25.93
N GLY A 138 -2.10 -10.19 24.89
CA GLY A 138 -0.69 -9.79 24.80
C GLY A 138 0.20 -10.78 24.02
N LYS A 139 -0.34 -11.91 23.54
CA LYS A 139 0.46 -12.95 22.87
C LYS A 139 1.06 -12.52 21.53
N LEU A 140 0.44 -11.57 20.83
CA LEU A 140 0.95 -11.03 19.56
C LEU A 140 1.97 -9.92 19.80
N SER A 141 1.68 -9.02 20.73
CA SER A 141 2.52 -7.87 21.04
C SER A 141 3.70 -8.21 21.96
N GLY A 142 3.66 -9.35 22.63
CA GLY A 142 4.62 -9.75 23.66
C GLY A 142 4.49 -8.95 24.96
N LYS A 143 3.40 -8.18 25.14
CA LYS A 143 3.18 -7.32 26.31
C LYS A 143 2.40 -8.05 27.39
N SER A 144 2.85 -7.95 28.64
CA SER A 144 2.08 -8.41 29.80
C SER A 144 0.99 -7.40 30.19
N LEU A 145 -0.07 -7.87 30.84
CA LEU A 145 -1.14 -7.00 31.35
C LEU A 145 -0.62 -5.95 32.34
N ASP A 146 0.40 -6.31 33.15
CA ASP A 146 0.99 -5.39 34.13
C ASP A 146 1.80 -4.27 33.45
N GLU A 147 2.53 -4.57 32.38
CA GLU A 147 3.22 -3.56 31.57
C GLU A 147 2.25 -2.61 30.89
N LEU A 148 1.11 -3.12 30.45
CA LEU A 148 0.05 -2.31 29.83
C LEU A 148 -0.58 -1.35 30.83
N GLN A 149 -0.84 -1.79 32.07
CA GLN A 149 -1.35 -0.94 33.13
C GLN A 149 -0.36 0.17 33.52
N ALA A 150 0.93 -0.14 33.60
CA ALA A 150 1.97 0.83 33.92
C ALA A 150 2.13 1.93 32.84
N GLY A 151 1.74 1.64 31.59
CA GLY A 151 1.82 2.55 30.45
C GLY A 151 0.60 3.45 30.23
N GLU A 152 -0.54 3.15 30.85
CA GLU A 152 -1.76 3.95 30.69
C GLU A 152 -1.70 5.29 31.45
N ARG A 153 -1.48 6.37 30.70
CA ARG A 153 -1.66 7.75 31.16
C ARG A 153 -3.00 8.35 30.71
N VAL A 154 -3.99 7.53 30.37
CA VAL A 154 -5.29 7.99 29.85
C VAL A 154 -6.24 8.17 31.01
N GLU A 155 -7.08 9.22 31.00
CA GLU A 155 -8.21 9.36 31.91
C GLU A 155 -9.02 8.06 31.92
N VAL A 156 -9.05 7.38 33.10
CA VAL A 156 -9.77 6.14 33.24
C VAL A 156 -11.25 6.43 33.11
N ASP A 157 -11.89 5.91 32.08
CA ASP A 157 -13.34 5.97 31.96
C ASP A 157 -13.93 5.15 33.13
N VAL A 158 -14.55 5.87 34.05
CA VAL A 158 -15.16 5.30 35.28
C VAL A 158 -16.27 4.27 35.01
N SER A 159 -16.70 4.15 33.76
CA SER A 159 -17.69 3.15 33.31
C SER A 159 -17.07 1.77 33.10
N LYS A 160 -15.76 1.67 32.90
CA LYS A 160 -15.03 0.42 32.71
C LYS A 160 -14.84 -0.33 34.05
N ARG A 161 -14.90 -1.65 34.03
CA ARG A 161 -14.57 -2.51 35.18
C ARG A 161 -13.07 -2.64 35.43
N ASP A 162 -12.30 -2.59 34.31
CA ASP A 162 -10.83 -2.58 34.29
C ASP A 162 -10.34 -1.52 33.29
N PRO A 163 -9.29 -0.75 33.58
CA PRO A 163 -8.74 0.24 32.66
C PRO A 163 -8.36 -0.34 31.28
N LEU A 164 -7.94 -1.60 31.22
CA LEU A 164 -7.55 -2.28 29.97
C LEU A 164 -8.74 -2.68 29.09
N ASP A 165 -9.97 -2.70 29.65
CA ASP A 165 -11.17 -3.06 28.89
C ASP A 165 -11.35 -2.09 27.72
N PHE A 166 -11.70 -2.61 26.55
CA PHE A 166 -11.88 -1.80 25.36
C PHE A 166 -13.30 -1.88 24.82
N VAL A 167 -13.73 -0.83 24.14
CA VAL A 167 -15.11 -0.68 23.68
C VAL A 167 -15.38 -1.57 22.47
N LEU A 168 -16.49 -2.29 22.49
CA LEU A 168 -17.05 -3.07 21.39
C LEU A 168 -18.23 -2.36 20.73
N TRP A 169 -19.05 -1.67 21.53
CA TRP A 169 -20.22 -0.90 21.08
C TRP A 169 -20.28 0.40 21.87
N LYS A 170 -20.35 1.52 21.16
CA LYS A 170 -20.49 2.86 21.73
C LYS A 170 -21.95 3.27 21.69
N SER A 171 -22.49 3.65 22.84
CA SER A 171 -23.83 4.25 22.96
C SER A 171 -23.94 5.51 22.12
N ALA A 172 -25.06 5.70 21.44
CA ALA A 172 -25.28 6.83 20.56
C ALA A 172 -25.27 8.15 21.32
N LYS A 173 -24.53 9.13 20.81
CA LYS A 173 -24.67 10.54 21.19
C LYS A 173 -25.64 11.25 20.25
N PRO A 174 -26.25 12.37 20.68
CA PRO A 174 -27.06 13.19 19.79
C PRO A 174 -26.29 13.51 18.49
N GLU A 175 -26.98 13.42 17.37
CA GLU A 175 -26.46 13.75 16.02
C GLU A 175 -25.37 12.82 15.47
N GLU A 176 -24.90 11.80 16.22
CA GLU A 176 -24.01 10.78 15.68
C GLU A 176 -24.81 9.70 14.93
N PRO A 177 -24.24 9.11 13.85
CA PRO A 177 -24.80 7.91 13.23
C PRO A 177 -24.97 6.79 14.24
N ALA A 178 -26.11 6.11 14.20
CA ALA A 178 -26.40 5.06 15.15
C ALA A 178 -27.26 3.96 14.53
N TRP A 179 -27.03 2.74 14.97
CA TRP A 179 -27.78 1.53 14.61
C TRP A 179 -28.48 0.98 15.84
N ASP A 180 -29.60 0.33 15.63
CA ASP A 180 -30.31 -0.41 16.69
C ASP A 180 -29.52 -1.66 17.06
N SER A 181 -29.41 -1.93 18.38
CA SER A 181 -28.75 -3.10 18.92
C SER A 181 -29.48 -3.60 20.20
N PRO A 182 -29.19 -4.83 20.68
CA PRO A 182 -29.73 -5.32 21.97
C PRO A 182 -29.39 -4.42 23.17
N TRP A 183 -28.34 -3.60 23.05
CA TRP A 183 -27.86 -2.72 24.13
C TRP A 183 -28.34 -1.28 23.99
N GLY A 184 -29.18 -1.00 22.99
CA GLY A 184 -29.66 0.32 22.63
C GLY A 184 -29.02 0.86 21.36
N LYS A 185 -29.42 2.07 20.98
CA LYS A 185 -28.84 2.74 19.79
C LYS A 185 -27.37 3.07 20.04
N GLY A 186 -26.55 2.80 19.02
CA GLY A 186 -25.12 3.04 19.12
C GLY A 186 -24.39 2.74 17.81
N ARG A 187 -23.08 2.63 17.90
CA ARG A 187 -22.18 2.31 16.80
C ARG A 187 -21.05 1.36 17.25
N PRO A 188 -20.46 0.60 16.31
CA PRO A 188 -19.36 -0.31 16.66
C PRO A 188 -18.12 0.45 17.18
N GLY A 189 -17.35 -0.20 18.02
CA GLY A 189 -15.98 0.15 18.30
C GLY A 189 -15.08 -0.22 17.12
N TRP A 190 -13.93 0.42 17.02
CA TRP A 190 -13.03 0.24 15.87
C TRP A 190 -12.50 -1.19 15.68
N HIS A 191 -12.24 -1.92 16.78
CA HIS A 191 -11.60 -3.23 16.70
C HIS A 191 -12.54 -4.34 16.23
N ILE A 192 -13.83 -4.26 16.55
CA ILE A 192 -14.81 -5.30 16.21
C ILE A 192 -15.10 -5.34 14.71
N GLU A 193 -14.84 -4.23 13.99
CA GLU A 193 -15.07 -4.13 12.55
C GLU A 193 -14.31 -5.21 11.78
N CYS A 194 -12.98 -5.28 12.00
CA CYS A 194 -12.11 -6.21 11.28
C CYS A 194 -12.36 -7.66 11.69
N SER A 195 -12.64 -7.95 12.97
CA SER A 195 -13.01 -9.30 13.41
C SER A 195 -14.28 -9.79 12.73
N ALA A 196 -15.33 -8.97 12.69
CA ALA A 196 -16.61 -9.36 12.09
C ALA A 196 -16.53 -9.44 10.55
N MET A 197 -15.78 -8.53 9.90
CA MET A 197 -15.63 -8.54 8.46
C MET A 197 -14.75 -9.68 7.97
N SER A 198 -13.62 -9.96 8.66
CA SER A 198 -12.78 -11.10 8.31
C SER A 198 -13.54 -12.42 8.44
N GLU A 199 -14.28 -12.62 9.54
CA GLU A 199 -15.13 -13.79 9.75
C GLU A 199 -16.17 -13.96 8.62
N ARG A 200 -16.85 -12.88 8.25
CA ARG A 200 -17.88 -12.92 7.19
C ARG A 200 -17.35 -13.38 5.84
N TYR A 201 -16.14 -12.93 5.46
CA TYR A 201 -15.58 -13.15 4.13
C TYR A 201 -14.62 -14.33 4.03
N LEU A 202 -13.94 -14.68 5.13
CA LEU A 202 -12.90 -15.72 5.17
C LEU A 202 -13.20 -16.83 6.17
N GLY A 203 -14.23 -16.68 7.01
CA GLY A 203 -14.54 -17.62 8.09
C GLY A 203 -13.84 -17.30 9.41
N GLU A 204 -14.12 -18.11 10.42
CA GLU A 204 -13.63 -17.92 11.80
C GLU A 204 -12.11 -18.13 11.94
N HIS A 205 -11.48 -18.82 10.98
CA HIS A 205 -10.05 -19.11 10.94
C HIS A 205 -9.54 -19.04 9.51
N PHE A 206 -8.53 -18.22 9.25
CA PHE A 206 -7.95 -18.02 7.92
C PHE A 206 -6.41 -17.93 7.95
N ASP A 207 -5.76 -17.84 6.77
CA ASP A 207 -4.33 -18.04 6.67
C ASP A 207 -3.51 -16.84 7.12
N ILE A 208 -3.76 -15.64 6.56
CA ILE A 208 -2.90 -14.46 6.75
C ILE A 208 -3.73 -13.26 7.18
N HIS A 209 -3.32 -12.60 8.26
CA HIS A 209 -3.81 -11.28 8.65
C HIS A 209 -2.69 -10.26 8.62
N GLY A 210 -2.92 -9.13 7.95
CA GLY A 210 -1.89 -8.13 7.73
C GLY A 210 -2.30 -6.70 8.06
N GLY A 211 -1.28 -5.83 8.20
CA GLY A 211 -1.47 -4.40 8.42
C GLY A 211 -0.17 -3.66 8.73
N GLY A 212 -0.27 -2.38 9.07
CA GLY A 212 0.86 -1.61 9.57
C GLY A 212 1.33 -2.10 10.94
N GLN A 213 2.61 -1.91 11.26
CA GLN A 213 3.17 -2.29 12.56
C GLN A 213 2.48 -1.60 13.74
N ASP A 214 1.89 -0.43 13.53
CA ASP A 214 1.11 0.30 14.53
C ASP A 214 -0.22 -0.38 14.88
N LEU A 215 -0.73 -1.25 14.01
CA LEU A 215 -1.93 -2.03 14.26
C LEU A 215 -1.67 -3.27 15.13
N GLN A 216 -0.41 -3.72 15.27
CA GLN A 216 -0.07 -4.88 16.08
C GLN A 216 -0.63 -4.77 17.50
N PHE A 217 -0.51 -3.56 18.07
CA PHE A 217 -1.10 -3.23 19.36
C PHE A 217 -1.63 -1.78 19.36
N PRO A 218 -2.89 -1.56 19.83
CA PRO A 218 -3.79 -2.56 20.42
C PRO A 218 -4.71 -3.29 19.42
N HIS A 219 -4.76 -2.87 18.12
CA HIS A 219 -5.82 -3.24 17.20
C HIS A 219 -5.87 -4.76 16.94
N HIS A 220 -4.81 -5.36 16.42
CA HIS A 220 -4.75 -6.79 16.10
C HIS A 220 -4.78 -7.67 17.36
N GLU A 221 -4.18 -7.22 18.47
CA GLU A 221 -4.29 -7.90 19.75
C GLU A 221 -5.76 -7.98 20.22
N ASN A 222 -6.52 -6.89 20.05
CA ASN A 222 -7.94 -6.84 20.37
C ASN A 222 -8.78 -7.71 19.42
N GLU A 223 -8.42 -7.79 18.15
CA GLU A 223 -9.07 -8.68 17.19
C GLU A 223 -8.88 -10.16 17.56
N ILE A 224 -7.66 -10.54 17.99
CA ILE A 224 -7.40 -11.88 18.52
C ILE A 224 -8.31 -12.16 19.71
N ALA A 225 -8.36 -11.24 20.66
CA ALA A 225 -9.18 -11.41 21.86
C ALA A 225 -10.68 -11.57 21.49
N GLN A 226 -11.17 -10.75 20.55
CA GLN A 226 -12.56 -10.82 20.08
C GLN A 226 -12.87 -12.16 19.40
N SER A 227 -12.09 -12.52 18.40
CA SER A 227 -12.36 -13.70 17.56
C SER A 227 -12.12 -15.00 18.32
N GLU A 228 -10.97 -15.14 19.01
CA GLU A 228 -10.69 -16.35 19.80
C GLU A 228 -11.55 -16.45 21.07
N GLY A 229 -11.92 -15.31 21.66
CA GLY A 229 -12.90 -15.27 22.76
C GLY A 229 -14.28 -15.74 22.32
N ALA A 230 -14.70 -15.34 21.12
CA ALA A 230 -15.99 -15.75 20.56
C ALA A 230 -15.99 -17.23 20.12
N HIS A 231 -14.96 -17.73 19.47
CA HIS A 231 -14.98 -19.05 18.84
C HIS A 231 -14.22 -20.14 19.62
N GLY A 232 -13.24 -19.77 20.47
CA GLY A 232 -12.51 -20.72 21.31
C GLY A 232 -11.38 -21.47 20.59
N HIS A 233 -10.99 -21.03 19.41
CA HIS A 233 -9.86 -21.56 18.62
C HIS A 233 -9.04 -20.44 17.98
N ALA A 234 -7.90 -20.77 17.37
CA ALA A 234 -7.02 -19.80 16.74
C ALA A 234 -7.75 -19.01 15.65
N PHE A 235 -7.52 -17.69 15.62
CA PHE A 235 -8.11 -16.77 14.65
C PHE A 235 -7.37 -16.83 13.31
N VAL A 236 -6.03 -16.75 13.32
CA VAL A 236 -5.20 -16.62 12.14
C VAL A 236 -3.92 -17.45 12.27
N ASN A 237 -3.45 -18.05 11.16
CA ASN A 237 -2.20 -18.78 11.14
C ASN A 237 -0.97 -17.86 11.15
N TYR A 238 -1.01 -16.76 10.38
CA TYR A 238 0.15 -15.88 10.16
C TYR A 238 -0.24 -14.41 10.28
N TRP A 239 0.50 -13.68 11.12
CA TRP A 239 0.40 -12.23 11.26
C TRP A 239 1.54 -11.57 10.48
N MET A 240 1.19 -10.59 9.65
CA MET A 240 2.17 -9.83 8.86
C MET A 240 2.05 -8.33 9.13
N HIS A 241 3.17 -7.70 9.54
CA HIS A 241 3.21 -6.27 9.82
C HIS A 241 4.27 -5.58 8.99
N ASN A 242 3.88 -4.58 8.18
CA ASN A 242 4.86 -3.75 7.51
C ASN A 242 5.39 -2.65 8.44
N GLY A 243 6.69 -2.41 8.37
CA GLY A 243 7.37 -1.38 9.17
C GLY A 243 6.90 0.03 8.86
N PHE A 244 7.24 1.00 9.71
CA PHE A 244 6.85 2.39 9.56
C PHE A 244 7.56 3.09 8.39
N VAL A 245 6.89 4.08 7.80
CA VAL A 245 7.58 5.10 7.02
C VAL A 245 8.11 6.16 7.98
N GLN A 246 9.38 6.49 7.82
CA GLN A 246 10.09 7.50 8.61
C GLN A 246 10.53 8.64 7.69
N ARG A 247 10.70 9.83 8.24
CA ARG A 247 11.41 10.94 7.62
C ARG A 247 12.52 11.36 8.57
N ASP A 248 13.74 11.42 8.07
CA ASP A 248 14.93 11.75 8.88
C ASP A 248 15.05 10.87 10.15
N ASN A 249 14.70 9.58 10.02
CA ASN A 249 14.63 8.57 11.08
C ASN A 249 13.55 8.82 12.15
N GLU A 250 12.64 9.77 11.94
CA GLU A 250 11.47 9.98 12.79
C GLU A 250 10.19 9.43 12.13
N LYS A 251 9.28 8.84 12.92
CA LYS A 251 8.01 8.34 12.40
C LYS A 251 7.22 9.48 11.76
N MET A 252 6.75 9.28 10.52
CA MET A 252 5.85 10.23 9.88
C MET A 252 4.52 10.30 10.63
N SER A 253 4.08 11.50 10.98
CA SER A 253 2.78 11.72 11.59
C SER A 253 2.19 13.07 11.22
N LYS A 254 0.85 13.15 11.21
CA LYS A 254 0.14 14.43 10.95
C LYS A 254 0.43 15.48 12.02
N SER A 255 0.59 15.07 13.28
CA SER A 255 0.88 15.96 14.40
C SER A 255 2.26 16.63 14.30
N LEU A 256 3.22 16.01 13.64
CA LEU A 256 4.56 16.55 13.40
C LEU A 256 4.65 17.36 12.10
N GLY A 257 3.60 17.39 11.26
CA GLY A 257 3.62 18.09 9.98
C GLY A 257 4.64 17.54 8.98
N ASN A 258 5.15 16.34 9.19
CA ASN A 258 6.21 15.72 8.41
C ASN A 258 5.71 14.60 7.48
N PHE A 259 4.40 14.54 7.20
CA PHE A 259 3.80 13.55 6.30
C PHE A 259 3.60 14.14 4.90
N PHE A 260 3.65 13.26 3.89
CA PHE A 260 3.37 13.60 2.50
C PHE A 260 2.23 12.72 2.00
N THR A 261 1.29 13.32 1.29
CA THR A 261 0.26 12.56 0.58
C THR A 261 0.86 11.84 -0.62
N VAL A 262 0.24 10.74 -1.02
CA VAL A 262 0.62 10.04 -2.26
C VAL A 262 0.57 10.99 -3.46
N ARG A 263 -0.44 11.86 -3.51
CA ARG A 263 -0.66 12.82 -4.60
C ARG A 263 0.48 13.83 -4.73
N GLU A 264 0.96 14.39 -3.60
CA GLU A 264 2.11 15.32 -3.60
C GLU A 264 3.39 14.65 -4.10
N VAL A 265 3.59 13.37 -3.72
CA VAL A 265 4.75 12.60 -4.21
C VAL A 265 4.62 12.31 -5.70
N LEU A 266 3.42 11.98 -6.18
CA LEU A 266 3.15 11.70 -7.60
C LEU A 266 3.18 12.95 -8.50
N GLU A 267 3.17 14.17 -7.93
CA GLU A 267 3.46 15.40 -8.68
C GLU A 267 4.93 15.47 -9.11
N LYS A 268 5.84 14.90 -8.31
CA LYS A 268 7.28 14.95 -8.54
C LYS A 268 7.84 13.68 -9.17
N TYR A 269 7.30 12.53 -8.80
CA TYR A 269 7.85 11.22 -9.16
C TYR A 269 6.84 10.37 -9.91
N ARG A 270 7.34 9.58 -10.88
CA ARG A 270 6.51 8.58 -11.57
C ARG A 270 5.99 7.54 -10.57
N PRO A 271 4.75 7.06 -10.74
CA PRO A 271 4.17 6.08 -9.81
C PRO A 271 5.01 4.82 -9.63
N GLU A 272 5.59 4.29 -10.72
CA GLU A 272 6.42 3.10 -10.65
C GLU A 272 7.72 3.32 -9.87
N VAL A 273 8.27 4.55 -9.88
CA VAL A 273 9.42 4.91 -9.03
C VAL A 273 9.05 4.84 -7.56
N VAL A 274 7.86 5.34 -7.19
CA VAL A 274 7.35 5.27 -5.82
C VAL A 274 7.11 3.81 -5.41
N ARG A 275 6.51 3.01 -6.29
CA ARG A 275 6.33 1.56 -6.08
C ARG A 275 7.68 0.86 -5.90
N PHE A 276 8.63 1.11 -6.77
CA PHE A 276 9.99 0.55 -6.70
C PHE A 276 10.69 0.95 -5.40
N PHE A 277 10.60 2.23 -5.01
CA PHE A 277 11.17 2.72 -3.74
C PHE A 277 10.61 1.95 -2.54
N ILE A 278 9.32 1.69 -2.50
CA ILE A 278 8.67 0.92 -1.44
C ILE A 278 9.08 -0.56 -1.50
N ALA A 279 9.04 -1.15 -2.69
CA ALA A 279 9.26 -2.58 -2.91
C ALA A 279 10.70 -3.03 -2.65
N ARG A 280 11.70 -2.16 -2.89
CA ARG A 280 13.12 -2.50 -2.72
C ARG A 280 13.55 -2.66 -1.26
N ALA A 281 12.76 -2.21 -0.30
CA ALA A 281 13.01 -2.39 1.12
C ALA A 281 12.25 -3.60 1.64
N HIS A 282 12.86 -4.39 2.51
CA HIS A 282 12.15 -5.48 3.17
C HIS A 282 10.92 -4.94 3.93
N TYR A 283 9.78 -5.60 3.79
CA TYR A 283 8.53 -5.05 4.31
C TYR A 283 8.52 -4.82 5.82
N ARG A 284 9.23 -5.62 6.62
CA ARG A 284 9.33 -5.46 8.08
C ARG A 284 10.21 -4.28 8.49
N SER A 285 11.17 -3.90 7.65
CA SER A 285 12.14 -2.84 7.99
C SER A 285 11.49 -1.46 7.95
N PRO A 286 11.89 -0.50 8.77
CA PRO A 286 11.52 0.90 8.57
C PRO A 286 11.91 1.38 7.17
N LEU A 287 11.10 2.24 6.56
CA LEU A 287 11.36 2.85 5.26
C LEU A 287 11.61 4.35 5.46
N ASN A 288 12.85 4.78 5.30
CA ASN A 288 13.19 6.19 5.40
C ASN A 288 12.87 6.91 4.07
N TYR A 289 11.92 7.83 4.11
CA TYR A 289 11.49 8.63 2.97
C TYR A 289 12.29 9.93 2.88
N SER A 290 12.86 10.19 1.73
CA SER A 290 13.40 11.49 1.34
C SER A 290 13.39 11.63 -0.19
N ASP A 291 13.44 12.86 -0.70
CA ASP A 291 13.56 13.10 -2.14
C ASP A 291 14.81 12.43 -2.70
N GLN A 292 15.94 12.44 -1.97
CA GLN A 292 17.16 11.74 -2.36
C GLN A 292 16.95 10.24 -2.55
N HIS A 293 16.23 9.56 -1.64
CA HIS A 293 15.95 8.13 -1.78
C HIS A 293 15.04 7.81 -2.97
N LEU A 294 14.15 8.74 -3.33
CA LEU A 294 13.32 8.60 -4.53
C LEU A 294 14.12 8.86 -5.82
N ASP A 295 15.07 9.81 -5.80
CA ASP A 295 16.00 10.03 -6.91
C ASP A 295 16.91 8.81 -7.14
N ASP A 296 17.40 8.19 -6.07
CA ASP A 296 18.15 6.94 -6.13
C ASP A 296 17.28 5.79 -6.69
N ALA A 297 16.02 5.71 -6.26
CA ALA A 297 15.08 4.73 -6.77
C ALA A 297 14.78 4.95 -8.27
N ASN A 298 14.61 6.20 -8.69
CA ASN A 298 14.42 6.56 -10.10
C ASN A 298 15.63 6.18 -10.95
N SER A 299 16.83 6.45 -10.47
CA SER A 299 18.09 6.10 -11.15
C SER A 299 18.24 4.58 -11.30
N ALA A 300 17.97 3.84 -10.22
CA ALA A 300 18.04 2.39 -10.21
C ALA A 300 17.01 1.75 -11.15
N LEU A 301 15.73 2.18 -11.11
CA LEU A 301 14.69 1.68 -12.00
C LEU A 301 15.00 2.04 -13.48
N THR A 302 15.51 3.26 -13.72
CA THR A 302 15.94 3.70 -15.06
C THR A 302 17.02 2.77 -15.63
N SER A 303 17.94 2.26 -14.80
CA SER A 303 18.98 1.32 -15.26
C SER A 303 18.41 -0.01 -15.75
N LEU A 304 17.37 -0.54 -15.07
CA LEU A 304 16.67 -1.76 -15.49
C LEU A 304 15.94 -1.54 -16.83
N TYR A 305 15.25 -0.43 -16.99
CA TYR A 305 14.59 -0.09 -18.26
C TYR A 305 15.59 0.17 -19.41
N THR A 306 16.75 0.73 -19.10
CA THR A 306 17.81 0.95 -20.09
C THR A 306 18.33 -0.40 -20.64
N ALA A 307 18.48 -1.40 -19.78
CA ALA A 307 18.84 -2.74 -20.21
C ALA A 307 17.75 -3.35 -21.13
N LEU A 308 16.49 -3.23 -20.76
CA LEU A 308 15.35 -3.70 -21.57
C LEU A 308 15.20 -2.96 -22.89
N LYS A 309 15.49 -1.65 -22.93
CA LYS A 309 15.51 -0.86 -24.18
C LYS A 309 16.59 -1.36 -25.13
N ALA A 310 17.75 -1.76 -24.59
CA ALA A 310 18.87 -2.25 -25.40
C ALA A 310 18.59 -3.63 -26.04
N VAL A 311 17.70 -4.42 -25.44
CA VAL A 311 17.28 -5.76 -25.93
C VAL A 311 15.77 -5.88 -25.70
N PRO A 312 14.94 -5.40 -26.65
CA PRO A 312 13.49 -5.49 -26.54
C PRO A 312 13.04 -6.95 -26.42
N ALA A 313 12.39 -7.27 -25.32
CA ALA A 313 11.85 -8.60 -25.05
C ALA A 313 10.48 -8.49 -24.38
N LYS A 314 9.60 -9.44 -24.67
CA LYS A 314 8.31 -9.58 -24.01
C LYS A 314 8.44 -10.45 -22.75
N ALA A 315 7.59 -10.22 -21.79
CA ALA A 315 7.41 -11.15 -20.68
C ALA A 315 6.96 -12.53 -21.23
N ALA A 316 7.47 -13.59 -20.62
CA ALA A 316 7.13 -14.97 -20.96
C ALA A 316 6.88 -15.77 -19.67
N ALA A 317 6.37 -16.98 -19.80
CA ALA A 317 6.28 -17.91 -18.67
C ALA A 317 7.66 -18.11 -18.04
N ILE A 318 7.72 -18.01 -16.72
CA ILE A 318 8.97 -18.11 -15.98
C ILE A 318 9.36 -19.59 -15.88
N ASP A 319 10.53 -19.95 -16.44
CA ASP A 319 11.14 -21.24 -16.15
C ASP A 319 11.87 -21.17 -14.81
N TRP A 320 11.24 -21.70 -13.78
CA TRP A 320 11.78 -21.73 -12.42
C TRP A 320 13.02 -22.61 -12.23
N ASN A 321 13.46 -23.36 -13.27
CA ASN A 321 14.73 -24.08 -13.25
C ASN A 321 15.93 -23.20 -13.62
N PHE A 322 15.70 -22.05 -14.22
CA PHE A 322 16.76 -21.09 -14.48
C PHE A 322 17.43 -20.65 -13.16
N PRO A 323 18.76 -20.58 -13.07
CA PRO A 323 19.44 -20.26 -11.82
C PRO A 323 18.98 -18.94 -11.18
N GLN A 324 18.82 -17.88 -11.98
CA GLN A 324 18.35 -16.58 -11.51
C GLN A 324 16.88 -16.64 -11.06
N ALA A 325 16.01 -17.33 -11.80
CA ALA A 325 14.61 -17.50 -11.41
C ALA A 325 14.49 -18.27 -10.08
N ARG A 326 15.32 -19.32 -9.89
CA ARG A 326 15.37 -20.07 -8.64
C ARG A 326 15.80 -19.17 -7.47
N ARG A 327 16.87 -18.40 -7.63
CA ARG A 327 17.33 -17.46 -6.58
C ARG A 327 16.28 -16.40 -6.26
N PHE A 328 15.59 -15.89 -7.26
CA PHE A 328 14.47 -14.97 -7.05
C PHE A 328 13.34 -15.63 -6.24
N ARG A 329 12.98 -16.86 -6.59
CA ARG A 329 11.99 -17.63 -5.83
C ARG A 329 12.45 -17.86 -4.40
N ASP A 330 13.68 -18.34 -4.20
CA ASP A 330 14.23 -18.62 -2.88
C ASP A 330 14.23 -17.36 -1.99
N ALA A 331 14.52 -16.18 -2.57
CA ALA A 331 14.44 -14.90 -1.88
C ALA A 331 12.99 -14.54 -1.50
N MET A 332 12.05 -14.71 -2.42
CA MET A 332 10.65 -14.37 -2.17
C MET A 332 9.97 -15.38 -1.22
N ASP A 333 10.43 -16.63 -1.18
CA ASP A 333 9.98 -17.65 -0.23
C ASP A 333 10.57 -17.45 1.18
N ASP A 334 11.66 -16.68 1.30
CA ASP A 334 12.27 -16.29 2.57
C ASP A 334 11.65 -14.97 3.08
N ASP A 335 10.45 -15.05 3.62
CA ASP A 335 9.72 -13.93 4.22
C ASP A 335 9.58 -12.72 3.27
N PHE A 336 9.34 -12.98 1.99
CA PHE A 336 9.20 -11.94 0.95
C PHE A 336 10.42 -11.00 0.89
N ASN A 337 11.63 -11.55 0.88
CA ASN A 337 12.90 -10.81 0.86
C ASN A 337 13.11 -10.11 -0.50
N THR A 338 12.34 -9.04 -0.72
CA THR A 338 12.42 -8.25 -1.94
C THR A 338 13.80 -7.64 -2.19
N PRO A 339 14.60 -7.19 -1.18
CA PRO A 339 15.97 -6.73 -1.42
C PRO A 339 16.81 -7.74 -2.20
N GLU A 340 16.77 -9.03 -1.82
CA GLU A 340 17.52 -10.06 -2.52
C GLU A 340 16.92 -10.37 -3.90
N ALA A 341 15.59 -10.36 -4.02
CA ALA A 341 14.91 -10.47 -5.31
C ALA A 341 15.34 -9.36 -6.29
N PHE A 342 15.47 -8.11 -5.82
CA PHE A 342 15.99 -7.00 -6.63
C PHE A 342 17.45 -7.18 -7.04
N ALA A 343 18.30 -7.75 -6.19
CA ALA A 343 19.68 -8.07 -6.56
C ALA A 343 19.72 -8.97 -7.80
N VAL A 344 18.82 -9.98 -7.88
CA VAL A 344 18.69 -10.85 -9.05
C VAL A 344 18.27 -10.06 -10.30
N LEU A 345 17.35 -9.09 -10.18
CA LEU A 345 16.94 -8.25 -11.31
C LEU A 345 18.11 -7.41 -11.85
N PHE A 346 18.94 -6.84 -10.97
CA PHE A 346 20.13 -6.08 -11.38
C PHE A 346 21.20 -6.97 -12.02
N GLU A 347 21.40 -8.19 -11.54
CA GLU A 347 22.30 -9.17 -12.18
C GLU A 347 21.82 -9.50 -13.60
N LEU A 348 20.51 -9.74 -13.79
CA LEU A 348 19.93 -9.97 -15.11
C LEU A 348 20.10 -8.74 -16.03
N ALA A 349 19.88 -7.53 -15.53
CA ALA A 349 20.12 -6.30 -16.30
C ALA A 349 21.60 -6.18 -16.75
N ASN A 350 22.54 -6.51 -15.88
CA ASN A 350 23.97 -6.53 -16.20
C ASN A 350 24.28 -7.62 -17.27
N GLU A 351 23.65 -8.79 -17.18
CA GLU A 351 23.77 -9.85 -18.19
C GLU A 351 23.22 -9.38 -19.53
N VAL A 352 22.02 -8.78 -19.57
CA VAL A 352 21.42 -8.20 -20.78
C VAL A 352 22.37 -7.19 -21.43
N ASN A 353 22.93 -6.26 -20.64
CA ASN A 353 23.85 -5.26 -21.15
C ASN A 353 25.13 -5.87 -21.76
N ARG A 354 25.68 -6.92 -21.15
CA ARG A 354 26.90 -7.58 -21.57
C ARG A 354 26.70 -8.51 -22.76
N SER A 355 25.65 -9.36 -22.72
CA SER A 355 25.49 -10.47 -23.68
C SER A 355 24.45 -10.21 -24.76
N ARG A 356 23.62 -9.17 -24.61
CA ARG A 356 22.45 -8.90 -25.44
C ARG A 356 21.48 -10.07 -25.53
N SER A 357 21.42 -10.87 -24.48
CA SER A 357 20.56 -12.05 -24.39
C SER A 357 19.07 -11.68 -24.31
N VAL A 358 18.30 -12.08 -25.32
CA VAL A 358 16.83 -11.96 -25.33
C VAL A 358 16.19 -12.78 -24.20
N THR A 359 16.76 -13.95 -23.89
CA THR A 359 16.28 -14.80 -22.79
C THR A 359 16.43 -14.11 -21.44
N ALA A 360 17.60 -13.51 -21.16
CA ALA A 360 17.84 -12.76 -19.93
C ALA A 360 16.92 -11.52 -19.85
N ALA A 361 16.71 -10.81 -20.94
CA ALA A 361 15.80 -9.65 -20.98
C ALA A 361 14.34 -10.08 -20.74
N SER A 362 13.89 -11.18 -21.35
CA SER A 362 12.55 -11.73 -21.12
C SER A 362 12.36 -12.14 -19.66
N LEU A 363 13.36 -12.82 -19.06
CA LEU A 363 13.32 -13.22 -17.66
C LEU A 363 13.31 -12.00 -16.73
N LEU A 364 14.15 -10.97 -16.99
CA LEU A 364 14.15 -9.72 -16.24
C LEU A 364 12.76 -9.07 -16.23
N ARG A 365 12.13 -8.98 -17.41
CA ARG A 365 10.77 -8.42 -17.52
C ARG A 365 9.73 -9.25 -16.77
N SER A 366 9.79 -10.57 -16.90
CA SER A 366 8.83 -11.48 -16.25
C SER A 366 8.94 -11.43 -14.73
N LEU A 367 10.15 -11.49 -14.18
CA LEU A 367 10.38 -11.41 -12.73
C LEU A 367 10.02 -10.01 -12.19
N GLY A 368 10.33 -8.93 -12.94
CA GLY A 368 9.87 -7.58 -12.63
C GLY A 368 8.35 -7.49 -12.57
N GLY A 369 7.65 -8.12 -13.51
CA GLY A 369 6.19 -8.20 -13.57
C GLY A 369 5.57 -8.88 -12.35
N VAL A 370 6.23 -9.89 -11.76
CA VAL A 370 5.81 -10.49 -10.47
C VAL A 370 5.78 -9.43 -9.36
N LEU A 371 6.70 -8.47 -9.38
CA LEU A 371 6.71 -7.35 -8.44
C LEU A 371 5.82 -6.18 -8.87
N GLY A 372 5.13 -6.29 -10.02
CA GLY A 372 4.32 -5.21 -10.59
C GLY A 372 5.16 -4.06 -11.15
N LEU A 373 6.33 -4.38 -11.70
CA LEU A 373 7.31 -3.47 -12.27
C LEU A 373 7.72 -3.91 -13.68
N LEU A 374 8.38 -3.03 -14.41
CA LEU A 374 8.98 -3.28 -15.73
C LEU A 374 7.96 -3.60 -16.85
N ASP A 375 6.74 -3.08 -16.74
CA ASP A 375 5.67 -3.26 -17.72
C ASP A 375 5.37 -1.98 -18.54
N ASP A 376 6.05 -0.86 -18.28
CA ASP A 376 5.88 0.40 -19.00
C ASP A 376 6.91 0.56 -20.11
N ASP A 377 6.56 0.18 -21.33
CA ASP A 377 7.45 0.32 -22.51
C ASP A 377 7.83 1.79 -22.82
N GLN A 378 7.08 2.77 -22.30
CA GLN A 378 7.35 4.19 -22.47
C GLN A 378 8.00 4.83 -21.25
N PHE A 379 8.41 4.04 -20.25
CA PHE A 379 8.99 4.55 -19.01
C PHE A 379 10.09 5.59 -19.23
N LEU A 380 11.04 5.33 -20.13
CA LEU A 380 12.17 6.23 -20.41
C LEU A 380 11.77 7.51 -21.14
N GLN A 381 10.56 7.57 -21.71
CA GLN A 381 10.05 8.69 -22.51
C GLN A 381 9.08 9.58 -21.74
N ARG A 382 8.48 9.05 -20.68
CA ARG A 382 7.53 9.82 -19.85
C ARG A 382 8.26 10.74 -18.88
N ALA A 383 7.72 11.96 -18.69
CA ALA A 383 8.20 12.87 -17.66
C ALA A 383 7.85 12.39 -16.27
N ALA A 384 8.69 12.73 -15.29
CA ALA A 384 8.30 12.66 -13.88
C ALA A 384 7.03 13.51 -13.66
N GLY A 385 6.11 13.03 -12.80
CA GLY A 385 4.85 13.73 -12.53
C GLY A 385 3.77 13.66 -13.62
N ALA A 386 4.03 13.03 -14.76
CA ALA A 386 3.00 12.80 -15.75
C ALA A 386 1.99 11.74 -15.28
N ARG A 387 0.85 12.19 -14.74
CA ARG A 387 -0.32 11.33 -14.54
C ARG A 387 -0.81 10.84 -15.91
N LEU A 388 -1.16 9.57 -15.99
CA LEU A 388 -1.98 9.04 -17.09
C LEU A 388 -3.32 9.79 -17.06
N LYS A 389 -3.45 10.86 -17.86
CA LYS A 389 -4.74 11.46 -18.20
C LYS A 389 -5.40 10.56 -19.23
N GLU A 390 -6.00 9.46 -18.81
CA GLU A 390 -7.08 8.84 -19.56
C GLU A 390 -8.39 9.44 -19.04
N GLY A 391 -8.99 10.30 -19.89
CA GLY A 391 -10.40 10.69 -19.83
C GLY A 391 -10.79 11.76 -18.83
N SER A 392 -10.59 13.03 -19.18
CA SER A 392 -11.65 14.05 -19.11
C SER A 392 -11.15 15.35 -19.76
N ASP A 393 -11.91 15.78 -20.73
CA ASP A 393 -11.80 17.04 -21.44
C ASP A 393 -12.12 18.26 -20.55
N THR A 394 -11.56 19.41 -20.97
CA THR A 394 -11.85 20.80 -20.58
C THR A 394 -11.18 21.38 -19.33
N SER A 395 -10.25 22.28 -19.41
CA SER A 395 -10.27 23.70 -19.74
C SER A 395 -8.98 24.43 -19.32
N GLN A 396 -8.44 25.17 -20.26
CA GLN A 396 -7.68 26.44 -20.23
C GLN A 396 -6.85 26.84 -19.00
N GLY A 397 -5.55 27.06 -19.25
CA GLY A 397 -4.81 28.13 -18.58
C GLY A 397 -3.33 27.87 -18.34
N SER A 398 -2.49 28.48 -19.16
CA SER A 398 -1.04 28.66 -19.08
C SER A 398 -0.20 27.69 -19.93
N ALA A 399 0.29 28.20 -21.05
CA ALA A 399 1.12 27.49 -22.02
C ALA A 399 2.54 27.28 -21.48
N THR A 400 2.76 26.19 -20.77
CA THR A 400 4.07 25.54 -20.79
C THR A 400 4.09 24.70 -22.06
N VAL A 401 5.02 24.97 -22.98
CA VAL A 401 5.21 24.18 -24.20
C VAL A 401 5.46 22.73 -23.79
N ALA A 402 4.44 21.90 -23.90
CA ALA A 402 4.56 20.48 -23.60
C ALA A 402 5.36 19.84 -24.75
N TYR A 403 6.63 19.51 -24.51
CA TYR A 403 7.46 18.76 -25.44
C TYR A 403 6.89 17.35 -25.60
N THR A 404 6.05 17.15 -26.65
CA THR A 404 5.58 15.81 -27.02
C THR A 404 6.73 14.99 -27.60
N PRO A 405 6.65 13.64 -27.65
CA PRO A 405 7.64 12.81 -28.30
C PRO A 405 7.93 13.29 -29.76
N GLU A 406 6.90 13.66 -30.52
CA GLU A 406 7.01 14.15 -31.90
C GLU A 406 7.78 15.48 -31.95
N THR A 407 7.51 16.39 -31.00
CA THR A 407 8.22 17.68 -30.94
C THR A 407 9.70 17.46 -30.59
N ILE A 408 10.00 16.52 -29.67
CA ILE A 408 11.37 16.18 -29.27
C ILE A 408 12.14 15.56 -30.45
N GLU A 409 11.53 14.61 -31.15
CA GLU A 409 12.13 14.00 -32.37
C GLU A 409 12.38 15.06 -33.49
N GLY A 410 11.45 15.99 -33.63
CA GLY A 410 11.63 17.14 -34.56
C GLY A 410 12.82 18.01 -34.17
N LEU A 411 12.99 18.32 -32.89
CA LEU A 411 14.14 19.08 -32.37
C LEU A 411 15.46 18.30 -32.50
N ILE A 412 15.44 16.99 -32.29
CA ILE A 412 16.62 16.12 -32.50
C ILE A 412 17.00 16.12 -33.99
N ALA A 413 16.04 16.03 -34.89
CA ALA A 413 16.30 16.11 -36.33
C ALA A 413 16.90 17.48 -36.71
N ALA A 414 16.36 18.58 -36.18
CA ALA A 414 16.89 19.94 -36.41
C ALA A 414 18.33 20.09 -35.84
N ARG A 415 18.59 19.57 -34.64
CA ARG A 415 19.94 19.55 -34.04
C ARG A 415 20.94 18.79 -34.92
N ASN A 416 20.53 17.61 -35.39
CA ASN A 416 21.40 16.80 -36.25
C ASN A 416 21.66 17.47 -37.59
N ALA A 417 20.67 18.17 -38.20
CA ALA A 417 20.85 18.98 -39.40
C ALA A 417 21.79 20.14 -39.13
N ALA A 418 21.67 20.87 -38.02
CA ALA A 418 22.57 21.94 -37.62
C ALA A 418 24.02 21.45 -37.48
N ARG A 419 24.24 20.27 -36.87
CA ARG A 419 25.59 19.65 -36.77
C ARG A 419 26.15 19.32 -38.17
N LYS A 420 25.34 18.72 -39.03
CA LYS A 420 25.79 18.46 -40.45
C LYS A 420 26.15 19.74 -41.20
N GLY A 421 25.40 20.81 -40.96
CA GLY A 421 25.65 22.13 -41.52
C GLY A 421 26.75 22.93 -40.83
N LYS A 422 27.46 22.34 -39.82
CA LYS A 422 28.49 23.00 -39.02
C LYS A 422 27.98 24.22 -38.24
N ASN A 423 26.67 24.32 -38.01
CA ASN A 423 26.08 25.35 -37.15
C ASN A 423 26.02 24.81 -35.71
N PHE A 424 27.17 24.82 -35.03
CA PHE A 424 27.31 24.27 -33.68
C PHE A 424 26.54 25.10 -32.66
N ALA A 425 26.42 26.41 -32.82
CA ALA A 425 25.68 27.28 -31.92
C ALA A 425 24.19 26.88 -31.85
N GLU A 426 23.56 26.60 -32.98
CA GLU A 426 22.16 26.15 -33.01
C GLU A 426 21.99 24.73 -32.45
N SER A 427 22.96 23.84 -32.71
CA SER A 427 22.95 22.50 -32.15
C SER A 427 23.02 22.51 -30.61
N ASP A 428 23.88 23.38 -30.04
CA ASP A 428 24.02 23.52 -28.60
C ASP A 428 22.79 24.20 -28.00
N ARG A 429 22.23 25.21 -28.63
CA ARG A 429 20.98 25.84 -28.21
C ARG A 429 19.84 24.82 -28.05
N ILE A 430 19.65 23.97 -29.05
CA ILE A 430 18.60 22.93 -29.02
C ILE A 430 18.87 21.93 -27.92
N ARG A 431 20.13 21.51 -27.70
CA ARG A 431 20.49 20.60 -26.63
C ARG A 431 20.18 21.20 -25.25
N ASP A 432 20.56 22.46 -25.06
CA ASP A 432 20.38 23.15 -23.78
C ASP A 432 18.91 23.47 -23.52
N GLU A 433 18.12 23.77 -24.57
CA GLU A 433 16.68 23.90 -24.48
C GLU A 433 16.00 22.60 -24.01
N LEU A 434 16.35 21.47 -24.63
CA LEU A 434 15.84 20.16 -24.26
C LEU A 434 16.28 19.75 -22.84
N LEU A 435 17.54 20.04 -22.48
CA LEU A 435 18.07 19.77 -21.14
C LEU A 435 17.33 20.60 -20.07
N ALA A 436 17.05 21.87 -20.34
CA ALA A 436 16.26 22.73 -19.46
C ALA A 436 14.82 22.24 -19.28
N ALA A 437 14.28 21.58 -20.31
CA ALA A 437 12.97 20.89 -20.27
C ALA A 437 13.05 19.48 -19.63
N GLY A 438 14.18 19.09 -19.03
CA GLY A 438 14.37 17.79 -18.42
C GLY A 438 14.57 16.63 -19.39
N ILE A 439 14.94 16.92 -20.65
CA ILE A 439 15.16 15.93 -21.70
C ILE A 439 16.65 15.78 -21.93
N ILE A 440 17.17 14.58 -21.71
CA ILE A 440 18.59 14.25 -21.89
C ILE A 440 18.78 13.55 -23.23
N LEU A 441 19.64 14.10 -24.09
CA LEU A 441 20.01 13.49 -25.36
C LEU A 441 21.22 12.55 -25.17
N GLU A 442 21.16 11.38 -25.81
CA GLU A 442 22.22 10.37 -25.84
C GLU A 442 22.62 10.11 -27.28
N ASP A 443 23.83 10.57 -27.67
CA ASP A 443 24.37 10.35 -29.02
C ASP A 443 25.02 8.95 -29.08
N GLY A 444 24.64 8.13 -30.06
CA GLY A 444 25.14 6.77 -30.24
C GLY A 444 25.45 6.48 -31.71
N PRO A 445 26.08 5.33 -32.05
CA PRO A 445 26.41 4.93 -33.42
C PRO A 445 25.18 4.83 -34.35
N SER A 446 24.01 4.53 -33.78
CA SER A 446 22.74 4.39 -34.49
C SER A 446 21.93 5.69 -34.57
N GLY A 447 22.43 6.80 -33.99
CA GLY A 447 21.76 8.11 -33.96
C GLY A 447 21.62 8.67 -32.52
N THR A 448 20.92 9.79 -32.43
CA THR A 448 20.62 10.46 -31.17
C THR A 448 19.32 9.88 -30.61
N THR A 449 19.37 9.37 -29.38
CA THR A 449 18.18 8.96 -28.58
C THR A 449 17.98 9.94 -27.44
N TRP A 450 16.84 9.84 -26.77
CA TRP A 450 16.54 10.74 -25.66
C TRP A 450 15.82 10.00 -24.53
N ARG A 451 15.94 10.57 -23.32
CA ARG A 451 15.15 10.18 -22.14
C ARG A 451 14.79 11.41 -21.32
N ARG A 452 13.75 11.33 -20.52
CA ARG A 452 13.42 12.37 -19.54
C ARG A 452 14.14 12.12 -18.21
N ARG A 453 14.48 13.22 -17.55
CA ARG A 453 15.19 13.21 -16.25
C ARG A 453 14.29 12.66 -15.14
#